data_59483d1d63e41944952079e42b7b0020
#
_entry.id   59483d1d63e41944952079e42b7b0020
#
_cell.length_a   1.000
_cell.length_b   1.000
_cell.length_c   1.000
_cell.angle_alpha   90.00
_cell.angle_beta   90.00
_cell.angle_gamma   90.00
#
_symmetry.space_group_name_H-M   'P 1'
#
loop_
_entity.id
_entity.type
_entity.pdbx_description
1 polymer ?
#
loop_
_entity_poly.entity_id
_entity_poly.type
_entity_poly.pdbx_seq_one_letter_code
_entity_poly.pdbx_strand_id
1 'polypeptide(L)'
;TNPEVAAEAHSVIELCDYIPSVLIGKRCRNAYSTIAYKALWAKKWGGLPAEELYAELGGDKFVEIRNSLTSEPCFGTEPVGTLCKEWADELGLSQDVVVCAGVIDSLAGAVGAGCSPGKMALNMGTSACLIAVDPDFKDGMMIKGVFGQFPDGVVPGMMCFEMGLSS
;
A
#
# COMPACT_ATOMS: atom_id res chain seq x y z
N THR A 1 3.30 20.15 10.02
CA THR A 1 2.07 19.52 10.54
C THR A 1 1.04 20.57 10.85
N ASN A 2 -0.22 20.33 10.48
CA ASN A 2 -1.34 21.20 10.83
C ASN A 2 -2.11 20.54 11.99
N PRO A 3 -1.97 21.03 13.24
CA PRO A 3 -2.57 20.42 14.41
C PRO A 3 -4.10 20.42 14.38
N GLU A 4 -4.73 21.43 13.76
CA GLU A 4 -6.18 21.55 13.66
C GLU A 4 -6.75 20.45 12.77
N VAL A 5 -6.14 20.23 11.59
CA VAL A 5 -6.52 19.14 10.69
C VAL A 5 -6.30 17.78 11.34
N ALA A 6 -5.19 17.61 12.04
CA ALA A 6 -4.89 16.35 12.75
C ALA A 6 -5.90 16.06 13.87
N ALA A 7 -6.38 17.09 14.58
CA ALA A 7 -7.37 16.94 15.64
C ALA A 7 -8.74 16.49 15.10
N GLU A 8 -9.12 16.95 13.90
CA GLU A 8 -10.41 16.63 13.27
C GLU A 8 -10.37 15.35 12.41
N ALA A 9 -9.19 14.83 12.10
CA ALA A 9 -9.06 13.63 11.28
C ALA A 9 -9.53 12.38 12.05
N HIS A 10 -10.49 11.66 11.50
CA HIS A 10 -11.02 10.39 12.04
C HIS A 10 -10.47 9.16 11.32
N SER A 11 -9.89 9.35 10.14
CA SER A 11 -9.31 8.27 9.35
C SER A 11 -8.28 8.81 8.36
N VAL A 12 -7.46 7.93 7.88
CA VAL A 12 -6.51 8.20 6.80
C VAL A 12 -6.78 7.23 5.64
N ILE A 13 -6.58 7.70 4.43
CA ILE A 13 -6.65 6.88 3.22
C ILE A 13 -5.52 7.30 2.27
N GLU A 14 -4.81 6.34 1.74
CA GLU A 14 -3.80 6.58 0.72
C GLU A 14 -4.48 6.86 -0.64
N LEU A 15 -3.82 7.63 -1.50
CA LEU A 15 -4.39 8.00 -2.80
C LEU A 15 -4.72 6.79 -3.66
N CYS A 16 -3.88 5.75 -3.63
CA CYS A 16 -4.12 4.53 -4.38
C CYS A 16 -5.31 3.70 -3.85
N ASP A 17 -5.74 3.91 -2.59
CA ASP A 17 -6.95 3.33 -2.02
C ASP A 17 -8.16 4.27 -2.21
N TYR A 18 -7.91 5.59 -2.25
CA TYR A 18 -8.95 6.59 -2.43
C TYR A 18 -9.59 6.50 -3.82
N ILE A 19 -8.79 6.40 -4.87
CA ILE A 19 -9.31 6.32 -6.25
C ILE A 19 -10.25 5.13 -6.45
N PRO A 20 -9.86 3.88 -6.11
CA PRO A 20 -10.80 2.75 -6.18
C PRO A 20 -12.05 2.95 -5.31
N SER A 21 -11.90 3.55 -4.11
CA SER A 21 -13.05 3.83 -3.24
C SER A 21 -14.06 4.77 -3.89
N VAL A 22 -13.60 5.80 -4.56
CA VAL A 22 -14.44 6.74 -5.32
C VAL A 22 -15.15 6.01 -6.46
N LEU A 23 -14.43 5.21 -7.23
CA LEU A 23 -14.98 4.48 -8.38
C LEU A 23 -16.06 3.46 -7.99
N ILE A 24 -15.95 2.83 -6.81
CA ILE A 24 -16.96 1.88 -6.32
C ILE A 24 -18.02 2.52 -5.42
N GLY A 25 -17.89 3.83 -5.12
CA GLY A 25 -18.85 4.58 -4.29
C GLY A 25 -18.85 4.23 -2.81
N LYS A 26 -17.78 3.58 -2.30
CA LYS A 26 -17.60 3.23 -0.88
C LYS A 26 -16.12 3.02 -0.56
N ARG A 27 -15.75 3.14 0.72
CA ARG A 27 -14.38 2.84 1.14
C ARG A 27 -14.03 1.38 0.83
N CYS A 28 -12.96 1.16 0.08
CA CYS A 28 -12.43 -0.17 -0.18
C CYS A 28 -11.47 -0.63 0.93
N ARG A 29 -11.06 -1.90 0.89
CA ARG A 29 -9.97 -2.42 1.70
C ARG A 29 -8.67 -1.72 1.30
N ASN A 30 -7.78 -1.51 2.27
CA ASN A 30 -6.46 -0.96 1.97
C ASN A 30 -5.66 -1.91 1.08
N ALA A 31 -4.92 -1.33 0.14
CA ALA A 31 -3.97 -2.08 -0.66
C ALA A 31 -2.83 -2.61 0.22
N TYR A 32 -2.46 -3.87 0.00
CA TYR A 32 -1.35 -4.50 0.74
C TYR A 32 -0.06 -3.69 0.64
N SER A 33 0.26 -3.19 -0.55
CA SER A 33 1.45 -2.39 -0.78
C SER A 33 1.54 -1.14 0.12
N THR A 34 0.42 -0.46 0.37
CA THR A 34 0.39 0.74 1.20
C THR A 34 0.42 0.43 2.68
N ILE A 35 -0.42 -0.50 3.14
CA ILE A 35 -0.57 -0.76 4.57
C ILE A 35 0.66 -1.50 5.13
N ALA A 36 1.29 -2.39 4.35
CA ALA A 36 2.53 -3.04 4.73
C ALA A 36 3.69 -2.05 4.78
N TYR A 37 3.76 -1.14 3.82
CA TYR A 37 4.86 -0.20 3.67
C TYR A 37 4.77 1.00 4.62
N LYS A 38 3.57 1.57 4.78
CA LYS A 38 3.38 2.83 5.52
C LYS A 38 2.80 2.66 6.92
N ALA A 39 2.06 1.57 7.16
CA ALA A 39 1.45 1.29 8.45
C ALA A 39 2.04 0.05 9.16
N LEU A 40 3.15 -0.49 8.65
CA LEU A 40 3.89 -1.61 9.25
C LEU A 40 3.04 -2.88 9.41
N TRP A 41 2.01 -3.05 8.58
CA TRP A 41 1.22 -4.28 8.59
C TRP A 41 2.09 -5.48 8.20
N ALA A 42 2.04 -6.54 8.97
CA ALA A 42 2.76 -7.76 8.65
C ALA A 42 2.00 -8.99 9.10
N LYS A 43 1.86 -9.97 8.20
CA LYS A 43 1.18 -11.23 8.48
C LYS A 43 1.78 -11.97 9.69
N LYS A 44 3.10 -11.93 9.84
CA LYS A 44 3.81 -12.56 10.97
C LYS A 44 3.42 -12.00 12.35
N TRP A 45 2.91 -10.77 12.41
CA TRP A 45 2.44 -10.14 13.65
C TRP A 45 0.92 -10.19 13.80
N GLY A 46 0.23 -10.83 12.87
CA GLY A 46 -1.23 -10.89 12.84
C GLY A 46 -1.90 -9.62 12.34
N GLY A 47 -1.16 -8.72 11.69
CA GLY A 47 -1.71 -7.51 11.12
C GLY A 47 -0.93 -6.24 11.44
N LEU A 48 -1.65 -5.17 11.79
CA LEU A 48 -1.06 -3.89 12.23
C LEU A 48 -0.36 -4.05 13.59
N PRO A 49 0.65 -3.23 13.87
CA PRO A 49 1.26 -3.17 15.19
C PRO A 49 0.23 -2.93 16.30
N ALA A 50 0.57 -3.29 17.53
CA ALA A 50 -0.28 -3.12 18.69
C ALA A 50 -0.70 -1.65 18.92
N GLU A 51 -1.86 -1.43 19.51
CA GLU A 51 -2.40 -0.07 19.77
C GLU A 51 -1.48 0.77 20.63
N GLU A 52 -0.77 0.13 21.57
CA GLU A 52 0.18 0.77 22.47
C GLU A 52 1.28 1.53 21.71
N LEU A 53 1.77 0.96 20.58
CA LEU A 53 2.76 1.65 19.75
C LEU A 53 2.18 2.95 19.17
N TYR A 54 0.96 2.91 18.69
CA TYR A 54 0.30 4.10 18.13
C TYR A 54 -0.04 5.12 19.20
N ALA A 55 -0.44 4.65 20.40
CA ALA A 55 -0.68 5.52 21.55
C ALA A 55 0.60 6.26 21.98
N GLU A 56 1.75 5.59 22.00
CA GLU A 56 3.03 6.23 22.30
C GLU A 56 3.46 7.24 21.22
N LEU A 57 3.12 6.99 19.95
CA LEU A 57 3.47 7.89 18.84
C LEU A 57 2.62 9.16 18.78
N GLY A 58 1.36 9.11 19.16
CA GLY A 58 0.45 10.24 19.00
C GLY A 58 -0.86 10.18 19.80
N GLY A 59 -0.88 9.39 20.89
CA GLY A 59 -2.04 9.29 21.77
C GLY A 59 -3.26 8.63 21.14
N ASP A 60 -4.42 8.84 21.73
CA ASP A 60 -5.70 8.22 21.34
C ASP A 60 -6.08 8.51 19.87
N LYS A 61 -5.68 9.67 19.35
CA LYS A 61 -5.95 10.04 17.97
C LYS A 61 -5.23 9.13 16.97
N PHE A 62 -4.00 8.70 17.26
CA PHE A 62 -3.28 7.77 16.42
C PHE A 62 -3.85 6.35 16.51
N VAL A 63 -4.36 5.96 17.67
CA VAL A 63 -5.11 4.70 17.84
C VAL A 63 -6.40 4.72 17.00
N GLU A 64 -7.15 5.82 17.02
CA GLU A 64 -8.35 6.01 16.18
C GLU A 64 -8.01 5.85 14.68
N ILE A 65 -6.97 6.52 14.22
CA ILE A 65 -6.49 6.43 12.82
C ILE A 65 -6.08 4.99 12.48
N ARG A 66 -5.30 4.34 13.35
CA ARG A 66 -4.92 2.93 13.17
C ARG A 66 -6.14 2.05 13.01
N ASN A 67 -7.15 2.23 13.85
CA ASN A 67 -8.37 1.42 13.84
C ASN A 67 -9.29 1.72 12.64
N SER A 68 -9.01 2.79 11.91
CA SER A 68 -9.66 3.08 10.62
C SER A 68 -9.06 2.30 9.44
N LEU A 69 -7.88 1.69 9.62
CA LEU A 69 -7.24 0.88 8.59
C LEU A 69 -7.81 -0.55 8.58
N THR A 70 -7.77 -1.21 7.43
CA THR A 70 -8.27 -2.58 7.34
C THR A 70 -7.31 -3.58 8.01
N SER A 71 -7.88 -4.62 8.62
CA SER A 71 -7.10 -5.75 9.15
C SER A 71 -6.71 -6.76 8.06
N GLU A 72 -7.44 -6.79 6.95
CA GLU A 72 -7.21 -7.70 5.83
C GLU A 72 -6.99 -6.90 4.54
N PRO A 73 -5.73 -6.58 4.21
CA PRO A 73 -5.41 -5.87 2.99
C PRO A 73 -5.66 -6.73 1.75
N CYS A 74 -5.76 -6.08 0.59
CA CYS A 74 -5.92 -6.73 -0.71
C CYS A 74 -4.74 -6.45 -1.63
N PHE A 75 -4.42 -7.40 -2.49
CA PHE A 75 -3.39 -7.22 -3.52
C PHE A 75 -3.95 -6.44 -4.72
N GLY A 76 -3.07 -5.77 -5.47
CA GLY A 76 -3.44 -4.99 -6.65
C GLY A 76 -4.16 -5.76 -7.76
N THR A 77 -4.07 -7.09 -7.72
CA THR A 77 -4.79 -8.00 -8.63
C THR A 77 -6.17 -8.41 -8.13
N GLU A 78 -6.52 -8.07 -6.88
CA GLU A 78 -7.80 -8.46 -6.30
C GLU A 78 -8.88 -7.42 -6.57
N PRO A 79 -10.10 -7.85 -6.93
CA PRO A 79 -11.25 -6.96 -7.03
C PRO A 79 -11.61 -6.35 -5.67
N VAL A 80 -11.89 -5.04 -5.67
CA VAL A 80 -12.46 -4.34 -4.49
C VAL A 80 -13.93 -4.02 -4.68
N GLY A 81 -14.44 -4.15 -5.89
CA GLY A 81 -15.84 -3.94 -6.25
C GLY A 81 -16.04 -3.76 -7.75
N THR A 82 -17.20 -3.23 -8.11
CA THR A 82 -17.53 -2.82 -9.47
C THR A 82 -17.85 -1.34 -9.50
N LEU A 83 -17.87 -0.71 -10.67
CA LEU A 83 -18.18 0.70 -10.82
C LEU A 83 -19.54 1.05 -10.18
N CYS A 84 -19.57 2.10 -9.38
CA CYS A 84 -20.85 2.66 -8.94
C CYS A 84 -21.57 3.32 -10.12
N LYS A 85 -22.89 3.51 -9.97
CA LYS A 85 -23.72 4.05 -11.05
C LYS A 85 -23.23 5.40 -11.57
N GLU A 86 -22.81 6.28 -10.67
CA GLU A 86 -22.33 7.62 -11.00
C GLU A 86 -21.14 7.55 -11.98
N TRP A 87 -20.13 6.77 -11.66
CA TRP A 87 -18.94 6.65 -12.50
C TRP A 87 -19.19 5.80 -13.76
N ALA A 88 -20.07 4.82 -13.68
CA ALA A 88 -20.46 4.06 -14.87
C ALA A 88 -21.15 4.99 -15.91
N ASP A 89 -22.07 5.83 -15.46
CA ASP A 89 -22.77 6.80 -16.33
C ASP A 89 -21.80 7.86 -16.88
N GLU A 90 -20.94 8.43 -16.04
CA GLU A 90 -19.99 9.48 -16.43
C GLU A 90 -18.97 8.98 -17.47
N LEU A 91 -18.50 7.74 -17.32
CA LEU A 91 -17.50 7.13 -18.20
C LEU A 91 -18.12 6.40 -19.40
N GLY A 92 -19.44 6.25 -19.46
CA GLY A 92 -20.12 5.47 -20.49
C GLY A 92 -19.82 3.98 -20.42
N LEU A 93 -19.59 3.44 -19.23
CA LEU A 93 -19.21 2.04 -18.98
C LEU A 93 -20.34 1.28 -18.27
N SER A 94 -20.28 -0.07 -18.32
CA SER A 94 -21.16 -0.90 -17.52
C SER A 94 -20.81 -0.85 -16.02
N GLN A 95 -21.80 -0.95 -15.15
CA GLN A 95 -21.59 -1.14 -13.73
C GLN A 95 -20.91 -2.49 -13.39
N ASP A 96 -20.87 -3.43 -14.33
CA ASP A 96 -20.17 -4.72 -14.15
C ASP A 96 -18.65 -4.62 -14.31
N VAL A 97 -18.13 -3.45 -14.70
CA VAL A 97 -16.68 -3.22 -14.81
C VAL A 97 -16.04 -3.38 -13.44
N VAL A 98 -15.10 -4.31 -13.34
CA VAL A 98 -14.39 -4.64 -12.12
C VAL A 98 -13.36 -3.56 -11.80
N VAL A 99 -13.34 -3.11 -10.56
CA VAL A 99 -12.33 -2.22 -10.00
C VAL A 99 -11.40 -3.03 -9.10
N CYS A 100 -10.12 -3.05 -9.42
CA CYS A 100 -9.11 -3.72 -8.61
C CYS A 100 -8.55 -2.79 -7.52
N ALA A 101 -7.88 -3.37 -6.52
CA ALA A 101 -7.15 -2.63 -5.51
C ALA A 101 -6.04 -1.77 -6.13
N GLY A 102 -5.71 -0.69 -5.45
CA GLY A 102 -4.60 0.16 -5.84
C GLY A 102 -3.22 -0.47 -5.56
N VAL A 103 -2.20 0.12 -6.14
CA VAL A 103 -0.79 -0.26 -5.92
C VAL A 103 0.03 1.02 -5.84
N ILE A 104 1.07 1.05 -5.01
CA ILE A 104 2.04 2.14 -4.99
C ILE A 104 2.71 2.23 -6.38
N ASP A 105 2.87 3.43 -6.89
CA ASP A 105 3.40 3.72 -8.24
C ASP A 105 4.77 3.10 -8.50
N SER A 106 5.69 3.15 -7.54
CA SER A 106 7.01 2.55 -7.65
C SER A 106 6.93 1.03 -7.84
N LEU A 107 6.05 0.36 -7.09
CA LEU A 107 5.85 -1.10 -7.18
C LEU A 107 5.13 -1.48 -8.48
N ALA A 108 4.14 -0.69 -8.90
CA ALA A 108 3.48 -0.88 -10.20
C ALA A 108 4.48 -0.73 -11.35
N GLY A 109 5.34 0.29 -11.27
CA GLY A 109 6.44 0.50 -12.22
C GLY A 109 7.41 -0.69 -12.27
N ALA A 110 7.74 -1.28 -11.12
CA ALA A 110 8.59 -2.46 -11.05
C ALA A 110 7.97 -3.68 -11.75
N VAL A 111 6.65 -3.90 -11.55
CA VAL A 111 5.92 -4.96 -12.27
C VAL A 111 5.96 -4.69 -13.78
N GLY A 112 5.65 -3.46 -14.19
CA GLY A 112 5.67 -3.07 -15.61
C GLY A 112 7.03 -3.20 -16.28
N ALA A 113 8.13 -2.97 -15.53
CA ALA A 113 9.50 -3.16 -15.97
C ALA A 113 9.97 -4.64 -15.96
N GLY A 114 9.13 -5.56 -15.50
CA GLY A 114 9.46 -6.99 -15.45
C GLY A 114 10.46 -7.34 -14.34
N CYS A 115 10.38 -6.66 -13.19
CA CYS A 115 11.16 -6.99 -12.00
C CYS A 115 10.94 -8.46 -11.61
N SER A 116 12.03 -9.20 -11.47
CA SER A 116 12.02 -10.63 -11.19
C SER A 116 13.34 -11.03 -10.55
N PRO A 117 13.48 -12.24 -9.97
CA PRO A 117 14.75 -12.69 -9.41
C PRO A 117 15.92 -12.47 -10.37
N GLY A 118 16.97 -11.81 -9.89
CA GLY A 118 18.14 -11.44 -10.69
C GLY A 118 17.96 -10.20 -11.59
N LYS A 119 16.80 -9.57 -11.57
CA LYS A 119 16.53 -8.31 -12.30
C LYS A 119 15.96 -7.26 -11.35
N MET A 120 16.54 -6.08 -11.38
CA MET A 120 16.08 -4.93 -10.61
C MET A 120 15.34 -3.96 -11.53
N ALA A 121 14.32 -3.31 -11.01
CA ALA A 121 13.68 -2.16 -11.63
C ALA A 121 14.27 -0.86 -11.06
N LEU A 122 14.59 0.08 -11.93
CA LEU A 122 15.00 1.43 -11.56
C LEU A 122 13.92 2.40 -12.04
N ASN A 123 13.15 2.92 -11.12
CA ASN A 123 12.21 4.00 -11.39
C ASN A 123 12.93 5.34 -11.27
N MET A 124 13.06 6.07 -12.35
CA MET A 124 13.70 7.38 -12.40
C MET A 124 12.64 8.47 -12.56
N GLY A 125 12.39 9.21 -11.49
CA GLY A 125 11.54 10.40 -11.46
C GLY A 125 12.27 11.54 -10.77
N THR A 126 11.56 12.34 -9.99
CA THR A 126 12.15 13.36 -9.09
C THR A 126 13.09 12.70 -8.06
N SER A 127 12.73 11.48 -7.62
CA SER A 127 13.61 10.59 -6.88
C SER A 127 13.84 9.33 -7.70
N ALA A 128 14.96 8.65 -7.48
CA ALA A 128 15.21 7.34 -8.06
C ALA A 128 14.95 6.26 -7.00
N CYS A 129 14.14 5.25 -7.37
CA CYS A 129 13.86 4.08 -6.55
C CYS A 129 14.34 2.82 -7.25
N LEU A 130 15.20 2.06 -6.58
CA LEU A 130 15.61 0.72 -7.00
C LEU A 130 14.70 -0.31 -6.31
N ILE A 131 14.11 -1.20 -7.08
CA ILE A 131 13.24 -2.26 -6.57
C ILE A 131 13.79 -3.62 -7.02
N ALA A 132 13.91 -4.54 -6.09
CA ALA A 132 14.32 -5.91 -6.32
C ALA A 132 13.38 -6.89 -5.63
N VAL A 133 13.37 -8.13 -6.09
CA VAL A 133 12.64 -9.24 -5.44
C VAL A 133 13.55 -10.44 -5.28
N ASP A 134 13.36 -11.17 -4.17
CA ASP A 134 14.13 -12.38 -3.87
C ASP A 134 13.20 -13.44 -3.24
N PRO A 135 13.08 -14.64 -3.84
CA PRO A 135 12.28 -15.74 -3.29
C PRO A 135 12.93 -16.43 -2.09
N ASP A 136 14.25 -16.34 -1.96
CA ASP A 136 15.02 -17.07 -0.96
C ASP A 136 15.33 -16.23 0.29
N PHE A 137 15.04 -14.94 0.25
CA PHE A 137 15.29 -14.04 1.38
C PHE A 137 14.30 -14.32 2.52
N LYS A 138 14.85 -14.60 3.70
CA LYS A 138 14.01 -14.94 4.87
C LYS A 138 13.50 -13.69 5.57
N ASP A 139 12.23 -13.73 5.92
CA ASP A 139 11.61 -12.68 6.75
C ASP A 139 12.35 -12.54 8.09
N GLY A 140 12.59 -11.28 8.48
CA GLY A 140 13.37 -10.93 9.68
C GLY A 140 14.87 -10.69 9.43
N MET A 141 15.41 -11.01 8.25
CA MET A 141 16.71 -10.51 7.84
C MET A 141 16.56 -9.05 7.40
N MET A 142 17.55 -8.23 7.72
CA MET A 142 17.58 -6.82 7.31
C MET A 142 18.84 -6.51 6.51
N ILE A 143 18.66 -5.82 5.41
CA ILE A 143 19.78 -5.28 4.63
C ILE A 143 19.93 -3.81 5.03
N LYS A 144 21.10 -3.44 5.55
CA LYS A 144 21.40 -2.06 5.93
C LYS A 144 21.34 -1.15 4.71
N GLY A 145 20.59 -0.04 4.84
CA GLY A 145 20.40 0.93 3.77
C GLY A 145 19.24 0.65 2.83
N VAL A 146 18.55 -0.46 3.00
CA VAL A 146 17.27 -0.76 2.33
C VAL A 146 16.14 -0.42 3.28
N PHE A 147 15.28 0.52 2.90
CA PHE A 147 14.23 1.01 3.79
C PHE A 147 12.88 0.30 3.61
N GLY A 148 12.59 -0.22 2.43
CA GLY A 148 11.39 -1.01 2.16
C GLY A 148 11.76 -2.49 2.04
N GLN A 149 11.42 -3.29 3.05
CA GLN A 149 11.63 -4.74 3.04
C GLN A 149 10.37 -5.42 3.55
N PHE A 150 9.57 -5.99 2.66
CA PHE A 150 8.34 -6.67 3.02
C PHE A 150 7.99 -7.76 2.00
N PRO A 151 7.37 -8.87 2.44
CA PRO A 151 6.98 -9.93 1.54
C PRO A 151 5.83 -9.50 0.62
N ASP A 152 5.70 -10.14 -0.53
CA ASP A 152 4.56 -10.00 -1.45
C ASP A 152 4.34 -8.58 -2.03
N GLY A 153 5.32 -7.69 -1.96
CA GLY A 153 5.17 -6.30 -2.39
C GLY A 153 5.02 -6.11 -3.90
N VAL A 154 5.75 -6.89 -4.69
CA VAL A 154 5.77 -6.83 -6.16
C VAL A 154 5.33 -8.16 -6.74
N VAL A 155 5.95 -9.25 -6.32
CA VAL A 155 5.66 -10.61 -6.78
C VAL A 155 5.21 -11.44 -5.58
N PRO A 156 4.03 -12.06 -5.63
CA PRO A 156 3.57 -12.95 -4.57
C PRO A 156 4.58 -14.06 -4.27
N GLY A 157 4.81 -14.33 -2.98
CA GLY A 157 5.76 -15.34 -2.51
C GLY A 157 7.22 -14.89 -2.46
N MET A 158 7.52 -13.64 -2.81
CA MET A 158 8.88 -13.09 -2.80
C MET A 158 9.02 -11.92 -1.83
N MET A 159 10.19 -11.77 -1.25
CA MET A 159 10.54 -10.54 -0.51
C MET A 159 10.76 -9.41 -1.51
N CYS A 160 10.15 -8.28 -1.25
CA CYS A 160 10.37 -7.03 -1.98
C CYS A 160 11.35 -6.15 -1.22
N PHE A 161 12.23 -5.49 -1.95
CA PHE A 161 13.21 -4.52 -1.45
C PHE A 161 13.06 -3.21 -2.20
N GLU A 162 13.02 -2.11 -1.48
CA GLU A 162 13.05 -0.77 -2.05
C GLU A 162 14.22 0.03 -1.47
N MET A 163 15.00 0.62 -2.36
CA MET A 163 16.11 1.51 -2.03
C MET A 163 15.89 2.85 -2.72
N GLY A 164 15.94 3.94 -1.98
CA GLY A 164 15.88 5.29 -2.52
C GLY A 164 17.29 5.82 -2.79
N LEU A 165 17.46 6.40 -3.97
CA LEU A 165 18.59 7.26 -4.28
C LEU A 165 18.06 8.69 -4.30
N SER A 166 18.26 9.43 -3.20
CA SER A 166 17.97 10.87 -3.19
C SER A 166 19.14 11.64 -3.78
N SER A 167 18.84 12.55 -4.65
CA SER A 167 19.80 13.58 -5.10
C SER A 167 19.98 14.63 -4.02
#